data_b5c30c259d8d5cfd3fd3892b253d25d0
#
_entry.id   b5c30c259d8d5cfd3fd3892b253d25d0
#
_cell.length_a   1.000
_cell.length_b   1.000
_cell.length_c   1.000
_cell.angle_alpha   90.00
_cell.angle_beta   90.00
_cell.angle_gamma   90.00
#
_symmetry.space_group_name_H-M   'P 1'
#
loop_
_entity.id
_entity.type
_entity.pdbx_description
1 polymer ?
#
loop_
_entity_poly.entity_id
_entity_poly.type
_entity_poly.pdbx_seq_one_letter_code
_entity_poly.pdbx_strand_id
1 'polypeptide(L)' 'MVSTSTLLETLAEDCGYSSVMNLLEASSYDSLVPAICITEGCGYTSEYEPDSQFGWCECCEKGTMKSALILAGII' A
#
# COMPACT_ATOMS: atom_id res chain seq x y z
N MET A 1 -2.77 13.68 9.79
CA MET A 1 -2.00 12.85 8.86
C MET A 1 -2.11 11.38 9.24
N VAL A 2 -2.35 10.52 8.27
CA VAL A 2 -2.44 9.08 8.52
C VAL A 2 -1.03 8.51 8.65
N SER A 3 -0.78 7.73 9.71
CA SER A 3 0.54 7.12 9.90
C SER A 3 0.76 5.96 8.93
N THR A 4 2.03 5.68 8.64
CA THR A 4 2.40 4.56 7.79
C THR A 4 1.90 3.24 8.34
N SER A 5 1.96 3.06 9.66
CA SER A 5 1.46 1.85 10.31
C SER A 5 -0.03 1.65 10.08
N THR A 6 -0.81 2.72 10.19
CA THR A 6 -2.25 2.66 9.96
C THR A 6 -2.56 2.31 8.51
N LEU A 7 -1.82 2.89 7.56
CA LEU A 7 -2.00 2.59 6.14
C LEU A 7 -1.69 1.13 5.84
N LEU A 8 -0.61 0.59 6.42
CA LEU A 8 -0.24 -0.81 6.24
C LEU A 8 -1.28 -1.75 6.84
N GLU A 9 -1.80 -1.43 8.02
CA GLU A 9 -2.85 -2.23 8.66
C GLU A 9 -4.13 -2.24 7.84
N THR A 10 -4.53 -1.08 7.34
CA THR A 10 -5.71 -0.96 6.48
C THR A 10 -5.54 -1.78 5.20
N LEU A 11 -4.36 -1.69 4.60
CA LEU A 11 -4.05 -2.42 3.38
C LEU A 11 -4.08 -3.93 3.62
N ALA A 12 -3.51 -4.39 4.74
CA ALA A 12 -3.51 -5.81 5.09
C ALA A 12 -4.94 -6.34 5.26
N GLU A 13 -5.78 -5.60 5.96
CA GLU A 13 -7.18 -5.97 6.15
C GLU A 13 -7.93 -6.01 4.83
N ASP A 14 -7.73 -5.02 3.98
CA ASP A 14 -8.40 -4.91 2.69
C ASP A 14 -8.03 -6.08 1.77
N CYS A 15 -6.79 -6.55 1.86
CA CYS A 15 -6.31 -7.66 1.05
C CYS A 15 -6.55 -9.03 1.68
N GLY A 16 -7.08 -9.07 2.90
CA GLY A 16 -7.40 -10.33 3.58
C GLY A 16 -6.25 -10.99 4.31
N TYR A 17 -5.19 -10.25 4.61
CA TYR A 17 -4.08 -10.75 5.40
C TYR A 17 -4.37 -10.60 6.89
N SER A 18 -3.89 -11.54 7.69
CA SER A 18 -4.11 -11.53 9.14
C SER A 18 -3.23 -10.52 9.86
N SER A 19 -2.15 -10.06 9.23
CA SER A 19 -1.25 -9.08 9.83
C SER A 19 -0.44 -8.36 8.76
N VAL A 20 0.17 -7.24 9.14
CA VAL A 20 1.07 -6.51 8.27
C VAL A 20 2.28 -7.36 7.87
N MET A 21 2.79 -8.17 8.80
CA MET A 21 3.91 -9.06 8.49
C MET A 21 3.57 -10.05 7.38
N ASN A 22 2.37 -10.61 7.42
CA ASN A 22 1.92 -11.52 6.36
C ASN A 22 1.80 -10.82 5.03
N LEU A 23 1.28 -9.59 5.04
CA LEU A 23 1.19 -8.76 3.84
C LEU A 23 2.58 -8.54 3.22
N LEU A 24 3.54 -8.13 4.03
CA LEU A 24 4.89 -7.82 3.56
C LEU A 24 5.62 -9.06 3.07
N GLU A 25 5.45 -10.18 3.77
CA GLU A 25 6.06 -11.44 3.38
C GLU A 25 5.54 -11.90 2.00
N ALA A 26 4.23 -11.86 1.80
CA ALA A 26 3.63 -12.21 0.53
C ALA A 26 4.09 -11.26 -0.58
N SER A 27 4.15 -9.96 -0.27
CA SER A 27 4.55 -8.93 -1.24
C SER A 27 5.99 -9.07 -1.70
N SER A 28 6.86 -9.65 -0.88
CA SER A 28 8.27 -9.82 -1.22
C SER A 28 8.50 -10.74 -2.41
N TYR A 29 7.54 -11.58 -2.73
CA TYR A 29 7.67 -12.58 -3.81
C TYR A 29 6.85 -12.25 -5.05
N ASP A 30 6.07 -11.18 -5.01
CA ASP A 30 5.19 -10.83 -6.12
C ASP A 30 5.75 -9.72 -6.98
N SER A 31 5.44 -9.78 -8.29
CA SER A 31 5.84 -8.72 -9.22
C SER A 31 4.91 -7.52 -9.14
N LEU A 32 3.69 -7.71 -8.64
CA LEU A 32 2.75 -6.64 -8.33
C LEU A 32 2.32 -6.82 -6.89
N VAL A 33 2.30 -5.73 -6.13
CA VAL A 33 1.98 -5.77 -4.71
C VAL A 33 0.87 -4.78 -4.38
N PRO A 34 0.16 -4.99 -3.26
CA PRO A 34 -0.87 -4.05 -2.83
C PRO A 34 -0.28 -2.66 -2.58
N ALA A 35 -1.04 -1.65 -2.94
CA ALA A 35 -0.69 -0.25 -2.72
C ALA A 35 -1.91 0.50 -2.20
N ILE A 36 -1.68 1.57 -1.48
CA ILE A 36 -2.74 2.36 -0.88
C ILE A 36 -2.44 3.85 -1.05
N CYS A 37 -3.50 4.63 -1.25
CA CYS A 37 -3.39 6.08 -1.32
C CYS A 37 -3.03 6.64 0.06
N ILE A 38 -2.03 7.50 0.11
CA ILE A 38 -1.57 8.11 1.36
C ILE A 38 -2.37 9.34 1.76
N THR A 39 -3.31 9.76 0.93
CA THR A 39 -4.16 10.91 1.24
C THR A 39 -5.12 10.57 2.37
N GLU A 40 -5.12 11.39 3.40
CA GLU A 40 -6.01 11.20 4.55
C GLU A 40 -7.47 11.17 4.09
N GLY A 41 -8.20 10.17 4.54
CA GLY A 41 -9.61 10.01 4.21
C GLY A 41 -9.89 9.33 2.88
N CYS A 42 -8.88 9.05 2.07
CA CYS A 42 -9.08 8.38 0.77
C CYS A 42 -9.17 6.86 0.90
N GLY A 43 -8.09 6.22 1.33
CA GLY A 43 -8.05 4.78 1.55
C GLY A 43 -8.18 3.91 0.30
N TYR A 44 -8.08 4.49 -0.89
CA TYR A 44 -8.17 3.72 -2.13
C TYR A 44 -6.99 2.75 -2.23
N THR A 45 -7.28 1.50 -2.64
CA THR A 45 -6.26 0.46 -2.79
C THR A 45 -6.25 -0.09 -4.20
N SER A 46 -5.08 -0.53 -4.65
CA SER A 46 -4.91 -1.16 -5.95
C SER A 46 -3.60 -1.94 -5.91
N GLU A 47 -3.15 -2.42 -7.06
CA GLU A 47 -1.88 -3.13 -7.17
C GLU A 47 -0.94 -2.39 -8.09
N TYR A 48 0.32 -2.28 -7.67
CA TYR A 48 1.38 -1.61 -8.44
C TYR A 48 2.68 -2.37 -8.27
N GLU A 49 3.71 -1.94 -9.01
CA GLU A 49 5.03 -2.52 -8.87
C GLU A 49 5.57 -2.29 -7.45
N PRO A 50 6.42 -3.20 -6.93
CA PRO A 50 6.90 -3.09 -5.55
C PRO A 50 7.61 -1.79 -5.20
N ASP A 51 8.28 -1.16 -6.15
CA ASP A 51 9.00 0.10 -5.94
C ASP A 51 8.17 1.34 -6.30
N SER A 52 6.87 1.18 -6.51
CA SER A 52 6.00 2.29 -6.87
C SER A 52 5.83 3.27 -5.71
N GLN A 53 6.22 4.51 -5.93
CA GLN A 53 6.08 5.59 -4.94
C GLN A 53 5.03 6.62 -5.32
N PHE A 54 4.68 6.67 -6.60
CA PHE A 54 3.78 7.69 -7.14
C PHE A 54 2.71 7.08 -8.01
N GLY A 55 2.18 5.92 -7.60
CA GLY A 55 1.10 5.27 -8.32
C GLY A 55 -0.13 6.18 -8.39
N TRP A 56 -0.84 6.07 -9.50
CA TRP A 56 -2.03 6.89 -9.72
C TRP A 56 -3.20 6.43 -8.82
N CYS A 57 -3.79 7.37 -8.09
CA CYS A 57 -5.00 7.12 -7.32
C CYS A 57 -6.20 7.63 -8.11
N GLU A 58 -7.07 6.71 -8.51
CA GLU A 58 -8.24 7.09 -9.30
C GLU A 58 -9.26 7.93 -8.50
N CYS A 59 -9.26 7.76 -7.19
CA CYS A 59 -10.13 8.52 -6.31
C CYS A 59 -9.69 9.97 -6.18
N CYS A 60 -8.39 10.18 -5.95
CA CYS A 60 -7.81 11.52 -5.77
C CYS A 60 -7.36 12.16 -7.08
N GLU A 61 -7.21 11.36 -8.13
CA GLU A 61 -6.67 11.78 -9.41
C GLU A 61 -5.28 12.41 -9.27
N LYS A 62 -4.44 11.74 -8.47
CA LYS A 62 -3.06 12.20 -8.17
C LYS A 62 -2.15 10.98 -8.02
N GLY A 63 -0.86 11.20 -8.15
CA GLY A 63 0.15 10.17 -7.94
C GLY A 63 0.45 9.97 -6.45
N THR A 64 -0.53 9.51 -5.68
CA THR A 64 -0.46 9.38 -4.23
C THR A 64 -0.48 7.95 -3.71
N MET A 65 -0.42 6.96 -4.59
CA MET A 65 -0.40 5.56 -4.19
C MET A 65 1.03 5.10 -3.91
N LYS A 66 1.22 4.42 -2.79
CA LYS A 66 2.52 3.84 -2.44
C LYS A 66 2.36 2.36 -2.16
N SER A 67 3.32 1.56 -2.63
CA SER A 67 3.27 0.11 -2.40
C SER A 67 3.52 -0.22 -0.93
N ALA A 68 3.09 -1.42 -0.52
CA ALA A 68 3.31 -1.89 0.85
C ALA A 68 4.80 -1.90 1.20
N LEU A 69 5.66 -2.31 0.28
CA LEU A 69 7.10 -2.38 0.54
C LEU A 69 7.74 -1.00 0.71
N ILE A 70 7.28 -0.02 -0.06
CA ILE A 70 7.73 1.37 0.09
C ILE A 70 7.27 1.92 1.45
N LEU A 71 6.01 1.71 1.81
CA LEU A 71 5.47 2.17 3.08
C LEU A 71 6.19 1.56 4.27
N ALA A 72 6.59 0.30 4.16
CA ALA A 72 7.31 -0.39 5.23
C ALA A 72 8.79 -0.02 5.31
N GLY A 73 9.30 0.72 4.31
CA GLY A 73 10.70 1.10 4.27
C GLY A 73 11.64 -0.04 3.92
N ILE A 74 11.13 -1.09 3.25
CA ILE A 74 11.93 -2.23 2.85
C ILE A 74 12.76 -1.92 1.59
N ILE A 75 12.20 -1.08 0.73
CA ILE A 75 12.90 -0.66 -0.49
C ILE A 75 12.77 0.84 -0.76
#